data_265ae71ce7c3ad33fef10e563c6f5ecc
#
_entry.id   265ae71ce7c3ad33fef10e563c6f5ecc
#
_cell.length_a   1.000
_cell.length_b   1.000
_cell.length_c   1.000
_cell.angle_alpha   90.00
_cell.angle_beta   90.00
_cell.angle_gamma   90.00
#
_symmetry.space_group_name_H-M   'P 1'
#
loop_
_entity.id
_entity.type
_entity.pdbx_description
1 polymer ?
#
loop_
_entity_poly.entity_id
_entity_poly.type
_entity_poly.pdbx_seq_one_letter_code
_entity_poly.pdbx_strand_id
1 'polypeptide(L)'
;DPTYTFTLPVKQTLAGVSDCINHIMESYFCGDHIDMNDAFMEGAVKSLVKNVKIVLEDPQNYNARAEIFYATTLGCNGIYCLGNSPSGWPMHAMEHALSAYYDITHGEGLAIVTPRWMKHILDHSTGELHDQVVERIEKFGKNVFGAENAEASIKAIHDFYRNIGIPMTLPEVGINDSRLAEMAKHVADNEGLDKAWAPLMEQDILEIFKACMK
;
A
#
# COMPACT_ATOMS: atom_id res chain seq x y z
N ASP A 1 -19.93 -10.30 -11.27
CA ASP A 1 -20.90 -10.81 -10.28
C ASP A 1 -20.17 -11.08 -8.96
N PRO A 2 -20.45 -10.31 -7.89
CA PRO A 2 -19.76 -10.44 -6.60
C PRO A 2 -19.91 -11.83 -5.94
N THR A 3 -20.94 -12.59 -6.32
CA THR A 3 -21.19 -13.92 -5.72
C THR A 3 -20.05 -14.92 -5.98
N TYR A 4 -19.27 -14.73 -7.04
CA TYR A 4 -18.05 -15.51 -7.29
C TYR A 4 -16.98 -15.36 -6.19
N THR A 5 -17.06 -14.31 -5.39
CA THR A 5 -16.13 -14.07 -4.27
C THR A 5 -16.59 -14.70 -2.95
N PHE A 6 -17.80 -15.28 -2.86
CA PHE A 6 -18.35 -15.83 -1.62
C PHE A 6 -17.55 -17.00 -1.06
N THR A 7 -16.90 -17.77 -1.94
CA THR A 7 -16.07 -18.91 -1.55
C THR A 7 -14.59 -18.58 -1.42
N LEU A 8 -14.21 -17.30 -1.66
CA LEU A 8 -12.82 -16.87 -1.54
C LEU A 8 -12.38 -16.96 -0.07
N PRO A 9 -11.26 -17.63 0.25
CA PRO A 9 -10.76 -17.68 1.62
C PRO A 9 -10.51 -16.27 2.18
N VAL A 10 -10.73 -16.10 3.48
CA VAL A 10 -10.54 -14.81 4.17
C VAL A 10 -9.15 -14.24 3.89
N LYS A 11 -8.09 -15.05 4.01
CA LYS A 11 -6.72 -14.64 3.71
C LYS A 11 -6.60 -13.97 2.33
N GLN A 12 -7.18 -14.59 1.29
CA GLN A 12 -7.14 -14.06 -0.07
C GLN A 12 -7.99 -12.80 -0.25
N THR A 13 -9.12 -12.71 0.47
CA THR A 13 -9.93 -11.48 0.49
C THR A 13 -9.13 -10.32 1.08
N LEU A 14 -8.43 -10.53 2.20
CA LEU A 14 -7.62 -9.50 2.85
C LEU A 14 -6.43 -9.08 1.99
N ALA A 15 -5.74 -10.06 1.38
CA ALA A 15 -4.63 -9.79 0.47
C ALA A 15 -5.09 -8.97 -0.75
N GLY A 16 -6.21 -9.32 -1.37
CA GLY A 16 -6.76 -8.55 -2.50
C GLY A 16 -7.23 -7.15 -2.12
N VAL A 17 -7.76 -6.96 -0.91
CA VAL A 17 -8.10 -5.62 -0.40
C VAL A 17 -6.83 -4.80 -0.16
N SER A 18 -5.79 -5.39 0.43
CA SER A 18 -4.50 -4.73 0.63
C SER A 18 -3.86 -4.34 -0.69
N ASP A 19 -3.83 -5.24 -1.65
CA ASP A 19 -3.30 -5.00 -2.99
C ASP A 19 -4.02 -3.84 -3.68
N CYS A 20 -5.35 -3.85 -3.68
CA CYS A 20 -6.14 -2.76 -4.25
C CYS A 20 -5.88 -1.41 -3.57
N ILE A 21 -5.80 -1.38 -2.23
CA ILE A 21 -5.46 -0.16 -1.49
C ILE A 21 -4.09 0.36 -1.94
N ASN A 22 -3.10 -0.52 -2.11
CA ASN A 22 -1.76 -0.13 -2.54
C ASN A 22 -1.73 0.37 -3.99
N HIS A 23 -2.44 -0.24 -4.93
CA HIS A 23 -2.62 0.30 -6.28
C HIS A 23 -3.14 1.74 -6.26
N ILE A 24 -4.16 1.99 -5.43
CA ILE A 24 -4.73 3.33 -5.26
C ILE A 24 -3.73 4.28 -4.60
N MET A 25 -3.06 3.84 -3.53
CA MET A 25 -2.08 4.65 -2.81
C MET A 25 -0.89 5.03 -3.69
N GLU A 26 -0.39 4.14 -4.52
CA GLU A 26 0.71 4.47 -5.43
C GLU A 26 0.30 5.48 -6.50
N SER A 27 -0.91 5.37 -7.03
CA SER A 27 -1.47 6.40 -7.92
C SER A 27 -1.67 7.73 -7.19
N TYR A 28 -2.05 7.69 -5.91
CA TYR A 28 -2.27 8.87 -5.08
C TYR A 28 -0.97 9.58 -4.71
N PHE A 29 0.04 8.86 -4.21
CA PHE A 29 1.30 9.44 -3.72
C PHE A 29 2.28 9.75 -4.85
N CYS A 30 2.41 8.87 -5.84
CA CYS A 30 3.43 8.96 -6.88
C CYS A 30 2.97 9.64 -8.16
N GLY A 31 1.75 10.14 -8.18
CA GLY A 31 1.16 10.81 -9.35
C GLY A 31 1.06 12.32 -9.22
N ASP A 32 0.45 12.92 -10.22
CA ASP A 32 0.08 14.34 -10.19
C ASP A 32 -1.02 14.58 -9.14
N HIS A 33 -0.95 15.71 -8.45
CA HIS A 33 -1.90 16.04 -7.40
C HIS A 33 -3.13 16.72 -8.01
N ILE A 34 -4.16 15.92 -8.32
CA ILE A 34 -5.42 16.38 -8.94
C ILE A 34 -6.55 16.16 -7.95
N ASP A 35 -7.12 17.24 -7.41
CA ASP A 35 -8.11 17.18 -6.32
C ASP A 35 -9.29 16.25 -6.58
N MET A 36 -9.85 16.26 -7.81
CA MET A 36 -10.95 15.37 -8.16
C MET A 36 -10.55 13.91 -8.13
N ASN A 37 -9.37 13.59 -8.65
CA ASN A 37 -8.86 12.23 -8.68
C ASN A 37 -8.49 11.75 -7.27
N ASP A 38 -7.88 12.62 -6.46
CA ASP A 38 -7.61 12.36 -5.04
C ASP A 38 -8.90 12.00 -4.29
N ALA A 39 -9.98 12.78 -4.48
CA ALA A 39 -11.25 12.53 -3.81
C ALA A 39 -11.88 11.18 -4.23
N PHE A 40 -11.75 10.77 -5.48
CA PHE A 40 -12.19 9.44 -5.94
C PHE A 40 -11.37 8.32 -5.33
N MET A 41 -10.05 8.45 -5.28
CA MET A 41 -9.13 7.48 -4.67
C MET A 41 -9.39 7.33 -3.17
N GLU A 42 -9.52 8.44 -2.45
CA GLU A 42 -9.86 8.45 -1.02
C GLU A 42 -11.22 7.80 -0.75
N GLY A 43 -12.22 8.08 -1.59
CA GLY A 43 -13.55 7.47 -1.51
C GLY A 43 -13.50 5.96 -1.70
N ALA A 44 -12.72 5.47 -2.67
CA ALA A 44 -12.55 4.05 -2.92
C ALA A 44 -11.87 3.35 -1.74
N VAL A 45 -10.79 3.92 -1.18
CA VAL A 45 -10.12 3.35 0.01
C VAL A 45 -11.03 3.34 1.22
N LYS A 46 -11.81 4.41 1.46
CA LYS A 46 -12.84 4.42 2.53
C LYS A 46 -13.85 3.28 2.38
N SER A 47 -14.31 3.02 1.15
CA SER A 47 -15.22 1.91 0.88
C SER A 47 -14.57 0.56 1.19
N LEU A 48 -13.31 0.34 0.78
CA LEU A 48 -12.55 -0.87 1.11
C LEU A 48 -12.39 -1.06 2.62
N VAL A 49 -11.93 -0.03 3.33
CA VAL A 49 -11.72 -0.04 4.79
C VAL A 49 -13.00 -0.37 5.56
N LYS A 50 -14.14 0.16 5.11
CA LYS A 50 -15.45 -0.11 5.71
C LYS A 50 -15.92 -1.54 5.42
N ASN A 51 -15.92 -1.93 4.16
CA ASN A 51 -16.61 -3.14 3.71
C ASN A 51 -15.81 -4.41 4.01
N VAL A 52 -14.47 -4.35 4.10
CA VAL A 52 -13.68 -5.52 4.52
C VAL A 52 -14.03 -5.98 5.93
N LYS A 53 -14.32 -5.05 6.84
CA LYS A 53 -14.76 -5.39 8.22
C LYS A 53 -16.10 -6.12 8.22
N ILE A 54 -17.04 -5.70 7.38
CA ILE A 54 -18.34 -6.38 7.23
C ILE A 54 -18.14 -7.80 6.67
N VAL A 55 -17.26 -7.97 5.67
CA VAL A 55 -16.97 -9.29 5.09
C VAL A 55 -16.26 -10.22 6.08
N LEU A 56 -15.47 -9.67 7.03
CA LEU A 56 -14.88 -10.49 8.09
C LEU A 56 -15.92 -11.05 9.06
N GLU A 57 -17.00 -10.30 9.32
CA GLU A 57 -18.11 -10.72 10.18
C GLU A 57 -19.12 -11.61 9.42
N ASP A 58 -19.43 -11.26 8.17
CA ASP A 58 -20.35 -11.97 7.28
C ASP A 58 -19.70 -12.16 5.88
N PRO A 59 -18.98 -13.26 5.67
CA PRO A 59 -18.23 -13.51 4.41
C PRO A 59 -19.09 -13.57 3.14
N GLN A 60 -20.39 -13.76 3.27
CA GLN A 60 -21.32 -13.81 2.14
C GLN A 60 -22.20 -12.55 2.03
N ASN A 61 -21.88 -11.48 2.75
CA ASN A 61 -22.59 -10.23 2.63
C ASN A 61 -22.46 -9.66 1.20
N TYR A 62 -23.55 -9.78 0.44
CA TYR A 62 -23.55 -9.41 -0.97
C TYR A 62 -23.13 -7.94 -1.18
N ASN A 63 -23.70 -7.03 -0.40
CA ASN A 63 -23.44 -5.60 -0.58
C ASN A 63 -21.97 -5.26 -0.29
N ALA A 64 -21.42 -5.78 0.79
CA ALA A 64 -20.02 -5.55 1.14
C ALA A 64 -19.06 -6.18 0.10
N ARG A 65 -19.36 -7.38 -0.40
CA ARG A 65 -18.60 -8.02 -1.49
C ARG A 65 -18.71 -7.23 -2.79
N ALA A 66 -19.90 -6.70 -3.12
CA ALA A 66 -20.10 -5.88 -4.31
C ALA A 66 -19.27 -4.58 -4.26
N GLU A 67 -19.25 -3.91 -3.11
CA GLU A 67 -18.45 -2.70 -2.91
C GLU A 67 -16.95 -2.98 -3.04
N ILE A 68 -16.44 -4.05 -2.42
CA ILE A 68 -15.03 -4.46 -2.56
C ILE A 68 -14.73 -4.79 -4.02
N PHE A 69 -15.58 -5.60 -4.68
CA PHE A 69 -15.39 -6.01 -6.07
C PHE A 69 -15.38 -4.82 -7.04
N TYR A 70 -16.22 -3.82 -6.77
CA TYR A 70 -16.25 -2.60 -7.58
C TYR A 70 -15.01 -1.73 -7.34
N ALA A 71 -14.64 -1.53 -6.06
CA ALA A 71 -13.45 -0.76 -5.71
C ALA A 71 -12.16 -1.38 -6.28
N THR A 72 -12.02 -2.73 -6.24
CA THR A 72 -10.87 -3.43 -6.83
C THR A 72 -10.85 -3.27 -8.36
N THR A 73 -12.00 -3.27 -9.01
CA THR A 73 -12.07 -3.00 -10.46
C THR A 73 -11.54 -1.59 -10.78
N LEU A 74 -11.94 -0.58 -10.01
CA LEU A 74 -11.49 0.80 -10.22
C LEU A 74 -10.00 0.98 -9.89
N GLY A 75 -9.52 0.36 -8.82
CA GLY A 75 -8.11 0.43 -8.41
C GLY A 75 -7.14 -0.20 -9.41
N CYS A 76 -7.60 -1.23 -10.15
CA CYS A 76 -6.73 -2.02 -11.03
C CYS A 76 -6.95 -1.76 -12.53
N ASN A 77 -7.94 -0.95 -12.95
CA ASN A 77 -8.24 -0.74 -14.38
C ASN A 77 -7.57 0.50 -14.99
N GLY A 78 -6.74 1.21 -14.21
CA GLY A 78 -6.02 2.39 -14.67
C GLY A 78 -6.83 3.69 -14.69
N ILE A 79 -8.08 3.72 -14.20
CA ILE A 79 -8.90 4.93 -14.20
C ILE A 79 -8.26 6.06 -13.39
N TYR A 80 -7.57 5.73 -12.30
CA TYR A 80 -6.88 6.70 -11.45
C TYR A 80 -5.58 7.24 -12.05
N CYS A 81 -5.11 6.62 -13.15
CA CYS A 81 -3.99 7.12 -13.93
C CYS A 81 -4.41 8.07 -15.06
N LEU A 82 -5.73 8.27 -15.29
CA LEU A 82 -6.22 9.18 -16.32
C LEU A 82 -5.93 10.63 -15.91
N GLY A 83 -5.13 11.32 -16.71
CA GLY A 83 -4.67 12.69 -16.40
C GLY A 83 -3.67 12.74 -15.23
N ASN A 84 -3.16 11.61 -14.82
CA ASN A 84 -2.20 11.43 -13.74
C ASN A 84 -1.05 10.54 -14.26
N SER A 85 0.17 10.87 -13.95
CA SER A 85 1.36 10.15 -14.43
C SER A 85 2.18 9.65 -13.23
N PRO A 86 1.74 8.57 -12.57
CA PRO A 86 2.48 8.06 -11.42
C PRO A 86 3.90 7.64 -11.83
N SER A 87 4.88 8.06 -11.03
CA SER A 87 6.29 7.77 -11.25
C SER A 87 6.82 6.80 -10.21
N GLY A 88 7.31 5.68 -10.69
CA GLY A 88 7.85 4.61 -9.84
C GLY A 88 6.77 3.65 -9.40
N TRP A 89 6.31 3.29 -8.47
CA TRP A 89 5.48 2.32 -7.73
C TRP A 89 6.37 1.60 -6.72
N PRO A 90 6.91 2.37 -5.77
CA PRO A 90 7.96 1.88 -4.87
C PRO A 90 7.50 0.73 -3.97
N MET A 91 6.23 0.71 -3.57
CA MET A 91 5.70 -0.35 -2.73
C MET A 91 5.62 -1.67 -3.49
N HIS A 92 5.10 -1.65 -4.73
CA HIS A 92 5.06 -2.82 -5.60
C HIS A 92 6.48 -3.27 -6.01
N ALA A 93 7.35 -2.35 -6.37
CA ALA A 93 8.73 -2.66 -6.75
C ALA A 93 9.47 -3.42 -5.64
N MET A 94 9.34 -2.97 -4.39
CA MET A 94 9.93 -3.65 -3.24
C MET A 94 9.24 -4.98 -2.92
N GLU A 95 7.92 -5.04 -3.05
CA GLU A 95 7.17 -6.26 -2.78
C GLU A 95 7.43 -7.34 -3.83
N HIS A 96 7.57 -6.99 -5.11
CA HIS A 96 7.93 -7.95 -6.15
C HIS A 96 9.23 -8.70 -5.83
N ALA A 97 10.21 -8.03 -5.21
CA ALA A 97 11.41 -8.72 -4.75
C ALA A 97 11.09 -9.72 -3.61
N LEU A 98 10.23 -9.35 -2.65
CA LEU A 98 9.82 -10.26 -1.58
C LEU A 98 9.12 -11.50 -2.14
N SER A 99 8.16 -11.33 -3.05
CA SER A 99 7.45 -12.43 -3.71
C SER A 99 8.37 -13.28 -4.59
N ALA A 100 9.29 -12.66 -5.33
CA ALA A 100 10.23 -13.38 -6.20
C ALA A 100 11.21 -14.26 -5.41
N TYR A 101 11.62 -13.83 -4.23
CA TYR A 101 12.62 -14.53 -3.42
C TYR A 101 12.01 -15.52 -2.42
N TYR A 102 10.76 -15.32 -1.98
CA TYR A 102 10.16 -16.07 -0.87
C TYR A 102 8.75 -16.61 -1.15
N ASP A 103 8.16 -16.31 -2.32
CA ASP A 103 6.82 -16.78 -2.70
C ASP A 103 5.73 -16.43 -1.65
N ILE A 104 5.81 -15.23 -1.09
CA ILE A 104 4.79 -14.75 -0.13
C ILE A 104 3.53 -14.27 -0.85
N THR A 105 2.44 -14.15 -0.11
CA THR A 105 1.20 -13.57 -0.64
C THR A 105 1.41 -12.08 -0.93
N HIS A 106 1.25 -11.67 -2.19
CA HIS A 106 1.55 -10.32 -2.68
C HIS A 106 0.94 -9.19 -1.82
N GLY A 107 -0.37 -9.23 -1.54
CA GLY A 107 -1.02 -8.21 -0.73
C GLY A 107 -0.56 -8.18 0.74
N GLU A 108 -0.04 -9.28 1.29
CA GLU A 108 0.59 -9.28 2.62
C GLU A 108 1.94 -8.54 2.60
N GLY A 109 2.75 -8.79 1.56
CA GLY A 109 4.02 -8.09 1.35
C GLY A 109 3.82 -6.58 1.20
N LEU A 110 2.82 -6.17 0.41
CA LEU A 110 2.46 -4.76 0.26
C LEU A 110 2.05 -4.11 1.59
N ALA A 111 1.21 -4.77 2.40
CA ALA A 111 0.81 -4.25 3.70
C ALA A 111 2.01 -4.05 4.65
N ILE A 112 3.00 -4.94 4.59
CA ILE A 112 4.23 -4.84 5.38
C ILE A 112 5.08 -3.66 4.92
N VAL A 113 5.28 -3.51 3.62
CA VAL A 113 6.18 -2.49 3.05
C VAL A 113 5.62 -1.08 3.19
N THR A 114 4.33 -0.89 2.92
CA THR A 114 3.71 0.43 2.76
C THR A 114 3.93 1.39 3.93
N PRO A 115 3.62 1.07 5.20
CA PRO A 115 3.83 2.02 6.29
C PRO A 115 5.31 2.29 6.56
N ARG A 116 6.22 1.36 6.23
CA ARG A 116 7.67 1.55 6.37
C ARG A 116 8.23 2.46 5.30
N TRP A 117 7.76 2.30 4.05
CA TRP A 117 8.08 3.23 2.99
C TRP A 117 7.57 4.65 3.32
N MET A 118 6.33 4.80 3.73
CA MET A 118 5.77 6.11 4.11
C MET A 118 6.58 6.76 5.23
N LYS A 119 6.98 5.99 6.24
CA LYS A 119 7.80 6.49 7.35
C LYS A 119 9.19 6.89 6.86
N HIS A 120 9.80 6.08 6.01
CA HIS A 120 11.12 6.38 5.44
C HIS A 120 11.13 7.70 4.67
N ILE A 121 10.18 7.90 3.74
CA ILE A 121 10.13 9.15 2.97
C ILE A 121 9.78 10.36 3.84
N LEU A 122 8.96 10.19 4.89
CA LEU A 122 8.67 11.25 5.85
C LEU A 122 9.93 11.68 6.61
N ASP A 123 10.77 10.74 7.03
CA ASP A 123 11.94 11.00 7.85
C ASP A 123 13.16 11.52 7.04
N HIS A 124 13.28 11.14 5.76
CA HIS A 124 14.49 11.36 4.98
C HIS A 124 14.34 12.38 3.83
N SER A 125 13.11 12.72 3.44
CA SER A 125 12.89 13.79 2.47
C SER A 125 13.30 15.16 3.05
N THR A 126 13.69 16.08 2.19
CA THR A 126 14.14 17.42 2.59
C THR A 126 13.60 18.50 1.65
N GLY A 127 13.54 19.75 2.12
CA GLY A 127 13.10 20.89 1.33
C GLY A 127 11.67 20.74 0.81
N GLU A 128 11.43 21.15 -0.42
CA GLU A 128 10.10 21.13 -1.05
C GLU A 128 9.51 19.72 -1.13
N LEU A 129 10.32 18.68 -1.35
CA LEU A 129 9.86 17.32 -1.35
C LEU A 129 9.31 16.92 0.03
N HIS A 130 9.96 17.32 1.12
CA HIS A 130 9.48 17.04 2.46
C HIS A 130 8.10 17.66 2.71
N ASP A 131 7.91 18.92 2.31
CA ASP A 131 6.64 19.61 2.47
C ASP A 131 5.52 18.88 1.69
N GLN A 132 5.81 18.44 0.46
CA GLN A 132 4.88 17.63 -0.34
C GLN A 132 4.57 16.27 0.30
N VAL A 133 5.58 15.57 0.82
CA VAL A 133 5.41 14.27 1.50
C VAL A 133 4.52 14.42 2.72
N VAL A 134 4.77 15.43 3.57
CA VAL A 134 3.94 15.72 4.75
C VAL A 134 2.50 15.98 4.33
N GLU A 135 2.29 16.93 3.40
CA GLU A 135 0.96 17.30 2.92
C GLU A 135 0.18 16.09 2.39
N ARG A 136 0.81 15.27 1.55
CA ARG A 136 0.14 14.10 0.93
C ARG A 136 -0.23 13.04 1.96
N ILE A 137 0.67 12.72 2.89
CA ILE A 137 0.41 11.74 3.95
C ILE A 137 -0.69 12.24 4.88
N GLU A 138 -0.66 13.52 5.28
CA GLU A 138 -1.69 14.12 6.14
C GLU A 138 -3.05 14.17 5.45
N LYS A 139 -3.11 14.64 4.18
CA LYS A 139 -4.35 14.71 3.40
C LYS A 139 -5.01 13.34 3.30
N PHE A 140 -4.24 12.31 2.89
CA PHE A 140 -4.75 10.95 2.80
C PHE A 140 -5.23 10.41 4.15
N GLY A 141 -4.39 10.49 5.17
CA GLY A 141 -4.71 9.97 6.50
C GLY A 141 -5.91 10.67 7.13
N LYS A 142 -5.99 11.99 7.02
CA LYS A 142 -7.14 12.77 7.49
C LYS A 142 -8.43 12.37 6.78
N ASN A 143 -8.38 12.29 5.45
CA ASN A 143 -9.57 12.03 4.65
C ASN A 143 -10.04 10.58 4.74
N VAL A 144 -9.13 9.60 4.85
CA VAL A 144 -9.48 8.17 4.89
C VAL A 144 -9.71 7.67 6.31
N PHE A 145 -8.85 8.03 7.25
CA PHE A 145 -8.82 7.48 8.61
C PHE A 145 -9.17 8.48 9.71
N GLY A 146 -9.30 9.77 9.40
CA GLY A 146 -9.50 10.82 10.39
C GLY A 146 -8.24 11.14 11.22
N ALA A 147 -7.06 10.86 10.68
CA ALA A 147 -5.79 11.10 11.35
C ALA A 147 -5.47 12.61 11.45
N GLU A 148 -4.76 13.01 12.50
CA GLU A 148 -4.49 14.42 12.80
C GLU A 148 -3.21 14.95 12.15
N ASN A 149 -2.27 14.07 11.81
CA ASN A 149 -0.95 14.42 11.23
C ASN A 149 -0.35 13.23 10.48
N ALA A 150 0.81 13.43 9.85
CA ALA A 150 1.48 12.41 9.02
C ALA A 150 1.82 11.14 9.82
N GLU A 151 2.36 11.26 11.03
CA GLU A 151 2.68 10.11 11.88
C GLU A 151 1.43 9.31 12.27
N ALA A 152 0.36 10.01 12.65
CA ALA A 152 -0.93 9.38 12.96
C ALA A 152 -1.53 8.70 11.73
N SER A 153 -1.30 9.24 10.52
CA SER A 153 -1.75 8.65 9.26
C SER A 153 -1.06 7.32 8.97
N ILE A 154 0.27 7.28 9.10
CA ILE A 154 1.07 6.06 8.93
C ILE A 154 0.66 5.00 9.93
N LYS A 155 0.49 5.41 11.20
CA LYS A 155 0.02 4.52 12.25
C LYS A 155 -1.38 3.97 11.97
N ALA A 156 -2.30 4.78 11.48
CA ALA A 156 -3.66 4.37 11.16
C ALA A 156 -3.70 3.32 10.03
N ILE A 157 -2.86 3.45 9.01
CA ILE A 157 -2.70 2.47 7.93
C ILE A 157 -2.14 1.16 8.49
N HIS A 158 -1.07 1.22 9.28
CA HIS A 158 -0.48 0.04 9.93
C HIS A 158 -1.51 -0.68 10.81
N ASP A 159 -2.19 0.07 11.67
CA ASP A 159 -3.18 -0.49 12.60
C ASP A 159 -4.39 -1.07 11.86
N PHE A 160 -4.81 -0.45 10.76
CA PHE A 160 -5.87 -1.00 9.92
C PHE A 160 -5.50 -2.40 9.40
N TYR A 161 -4.34 -2.57 8.78
CA TYR A 161 -3.91 -3.88 8.27
C TYR A 161 -3.74 -4.90 9.39
N ARG A 162 -3.14 -4.52 10.50
CA ARG A 162 -3.00 -5.37 11.69
C ARG A 162 -4.35 -5.82 12.23
N ASN A 163 -5.30 -4.90 12.36
CA ASN A 163 -6.62 -5.16 12.95
C ASN A 163 -7.52 -6.04 12.08
N ILE A 164 -7.32 -6.06 10.78
CA ILE A 164 -8.03 -7.00 9.89
C ILE A 164 -7.33 -8.36 9.79
N GLY A 165 -6.17 -8.53 10.41
CA GLY A 165 -5.47 -9.81 10.52
C GLY A 165 -4.38 -10.06 9.48
N ILE A 166 -3.87 -9.01 8.82
CA ILE A 166 -2.72 -9.13 7.92
C ILE A 166 -1.42 -9.13 8.73
N PRO A 167 -0.46 -10.01 8.42
CA PRO A 167 0.90 -9.94 8.97
C PRO A 167 1.54 -8.59 8.69
N MET A 168 2.25 -8.03 9.69
CA MET A 168 2.82 -6.69 9.56
C MET A 168 4.34 -6.66 9.70
N THR A 169 5.00 -7.84 9.72
CA THR A 169 6.45 -7.96 9.71
C THR A 169 6.91 -9.10 8.82
N LEU A 170 8.11 -9.00 8.27
CA LEU A 170 8.71 -10.06 7.45
C LEU A 170 8.86 -11.39 8.19
N PRO A 171 9.26 -11.42 9.48
CA PRO A 171 9.29 -12.67 10.25
C PRO A 171 7.93 -13.38 10.36
N GLU A 172 6.81 -12.64 10.42
CA GLU A 172 5.46 -13.22 10.48
C GLU A 172 5.07 -13.97 9.19
N VAL A 173 5.72 -13.65 8.06
CA VAL A 173 5.57 -14.36 6.78
C VAL A 173 6.75 -15.30 6.47
N GLY A 174 7.61 -15.58 7.47
CA GLY A 174 8.70 -16.54 7.35
C GLY A 174 9.99 -16.02 6.73
N ILE A 175 10.13 -14.70 6.55
CA ILE A 175 11.31 -14.07 5.96
C ILE A 175 12.27 -13.63 7.07
N ASN A 176 13.55 -13.99 6.94
CA ASN A 176 14.64 -13.51 7.79
C ASN A 176 15.49 -12.45 7.05
N ASP A 177 16.48 -11.92 7.75
CA ASP A 177 17.33 -10.82 7.29
C ASP A 177 18.46 -11.22 6.31
N SER A 178 18.64 -12.51 6.02
CA SER A 178 19.82 -13.03 5.32
C SER A 178 19.95 -12.53 3.87
N ARG A 179 18.87 -12.17 3.22
CA ARG A 179 18.85 -11.74 1.80
C ARG A 179 18.38 -10.31 1.58
N LEU A 180 18.17 -9.52 2.64
CA LEU A 180 17.65 -8.14 2.50
C LEU A 180 18.54 -7.27 1.61
N ALA A 181 19.87 -7.37 1.75
CA ALA A 181 20.81 -6.62 0.92
C ALA A 181 20.78 -7.04 -0.55
N GLU A 182 20.62 -8.34 -0.82
CA GLU A 182 20.49 -8.86 -2.18
C GLU A 182 19.21 -8.35 -2.86
N MET A 183 18.09 -8.38 -2.13
CA MET A 183 16.81 -7.87 -2.62
C MET A 183 16.86 -6.36 -2.84
N ALA A 184 17.43 -5.60 -1.90
CA ALA A 184 17.56 -4.15 -2.04
C ALA A 184 18.36 -3.76 -3.29
N LYS A 185 19.49 -4.46 -3.52
CA LYS A 185 20.27 -4.27 -4.74
C LYS A 185 19.49 -4.62 -6.00
N HIS A 186 18.74 -5.75 -5.99
CA HIS A 186 17.92 -6.17 -7.12
C HIS A 186 16.87 -5.10 -7.48
N VAL A 187 16.17 -4.54 -6.49
CA VAL A 187 15.18 -3.47 -6.70
C VAL A 187 15.86 -2.21 -7.24
N ALA A 188 16.98 -1.78 -6.65
CA ALA A 188 17.69 -0.60 -7.10
C ALA A 188 18.19 -0.69 -8.55
N ASP A 189 18.68 -1.87 -8.94
CA ASP A 189 19.22 -2.09 -10.29
C ASP A 189 18.11 -2.19 -11.38
N ASN A 190 16.89 -2.59 -11.04
CA ASN A 190 15.90 -3.01 -12.05
C ASN A 190 14.60 -2.17 -12.06
N GLU A 191 14.23 -1.50 -10.96
CA GLU A 191 12.90 -0.91 -10.83
C GLU A 191 12.88 0.63 -11.02
N GLY A 192 14.04 1.26 -11.20
CA GLY A 192 14.15 2.69 -11.54
C GLY A 192 13.62 3.63 -10.45
N LEU A 193 13.67 3.24 -9.18
CA LEU A 193 13.17 4.02 -8.05
C LEU A 193 13.99 5.26 -7.75
N ASP A 194 15.19 5.39 -8.33
CA ASP A 194 16.00 6.61 -8.33
C ASP A 194 15.34 7.80 -9.05
N LYS A 195 14.30 7.51 -9.85
CA LYS A 195 13.51 8.50 -10.61
C LYS A 195 12.06 8.61 -10.12
N ALA A 196 11.71 7.92 -9.03
CA ALA A 196 10.39 8.01 -8.44
C ALA A 196 10.11 9.42 -7.86
N TRP A 197 8.84 9.71 -7.58
CA TRP A 197 8.44 10.97 -6.92
C TRP A 197 9.22 11.24 -5.62
N ALA A 198 9.42 10.24 -4.79
CA ALA A 198 10.35 10.25 -3.67
C ALA A 198 11.47 9.24 -3.99
N PRO A 199 12.61 9.70 -4.55
CA PRO A 199 13.67 8.82 -5.03
C PRO A 199 14.24 7.93 -3.92
N LEU A 200 14.50 6.66 -4.26
CA LEU A 200 15.09 5.67 -3.37
C LEU A 200 16.33 5.06 -4.01
N MET A 201 17.43 5.06 -3.26
CA MET A 201 18.67 4.36 -3.61
C MET A 201 18.71 2.98 -2.92
N GLU A 202 19.68 2.15 -3.28
CA GLU A 202 19.86 0.81 -2.68
C GLU A 202 19.87 0.85 -1.15
N GLN A 203 20.53 1.85 -0.55
CA GLN A 203 20.61 1.99 0.90
C GLN A 203 19.24 2.29 1.52
N ASP A 204 18.44 3.14 0.88
CA ASP A 204 17.09 3.49 1.35
C ASP A 204 16.19 2.25 1.34
N ILE A 205 16.22 1.49 0.25
CA ILE A 205 15.46 0.24 0.10
C ILE A 205 15.87 -0.77 1.16
N LEU A 206 17.18 -0.91 1.42
CA LEU A 206 17.69 -1.79 2.47
C LEU A 206 17.21 -1.36 3.86
N GLU A 207 17.17 -0.06 4.15
CA GLU A 207 16.66 0.47 5.42
C GLU A 207 15.17 0.20 5.59
N ILE A 208 14.37 0.37 4.53
CA ILE A 208 12.95 0.02 4.52
C ILE A 208 12.77 -1.48 4.80
N PHE A 209 13.49 -2.36 4.11
CA PHE A 209 13.42 -3.81 4.37
C PHE A 209 13.83 -4.17 5.81
N LYS A 210 14.87 -3.54 6.37
CA LYS A 210 15.24 -3.73 7.78
C LYS A 210 14.14 -3.24 8.73
N ALA A 211 13.46 -2.15 8.41
CA ALA A 211 12.32 -1.68 9.20
C ALA A 211 11.13 -2.66 9.14
N CYS A 212 10.95 -3.39 8.05
CA CYS A 212 9.95 -4.45 7.91
C CYS A 212 10.22 -5.68 8.79
N MET A 213 11.40 -5.82 9.39
CA MET A 213 11.74 -6.90 10.32
C MET A 213 11.15 -6.73 11.73
N LYS A 214 10.54 -5.55 12.03
CA LYS A 214 10.10 -5.17 13.38
C LYS A 214 8.60 -4.87 13.42
#